data_a119b8d1c7dd763214c4d7008f141d45
#
_entry.id   a119b8d1c7dd763214c4d7008f141d45
#
_cell.length_a   1.000
_cell.length_b   1.000
_cell.length_c   1.000
_cell.angle_alpha   90.00
_cell.angle_beta   90.00
_cell.angle_gamma   90.00
#
_symmetry.space_group_name_H-M   'P 1'
#
loop_
_entity.id
_entity.type
_entity.pdbx_description
1 polymer ?
#
loop_
_entity_poly.entity_id
_entity_poly.type
_entity_poly.pdbx_seq_one_letter_code
_entity_poly.pdbx_strand_id
1 'polypeptide(L)'
;EMKLSVATASPVLGNLNSGMQLYRLKYQNPELFASIKYSLHLPQYISYLVTGKTYAEITSIGCHTGLWDFSKKMYHDWVYDEELDEKFPSVLRSNATIDISLGGKQIKAGIGLHDSSAALIPYLACFSEPFILISTGTWCISLNPFNDEPLTAGELQKDCLCYLEYHGRPVKASRLFAGNEHEQQVKILAAHFNVPVDHYQQTMFISAMFQKIRKSDDQIETEAGLHASAFIGRNLADFATYEEAYHQLIFDIIQQQQVSTSLILSSKKISRIFVDGGFAKNPVYMNMLAAAFPSMEVYAASVSQATAIGAALAIHHEWNTQPVPGDMVELKYYTVTQ
;
A
#
# COMPACT_ATOMS: atom_id res chain seq x y z
N GLU A 1 -23.95 -6.45 2.33
CA GLU A 1 -22.49 -6.64 2.32
C GLU A 1 -21.80 -5.55 1.51
N MET A 2 -22.07 -5.37 0.20
CA MET A 2 -21.45 -4.35 -0.67
C MET A 2 -21.56 -2.92 -0.12
N LYS A 3 -22.72 -2.52 0.42
CA LYS A 3 -22.88 -1.17 1.03
C LYS A 3 -21.95 -0.95 2.22
N LEU A 4 -21.81 -1.95 3.09
CA LEU A 4 -20.88 -1.90 4.21
C LEU A 4 -19.43 -1.77 3.71
N SER A 5 -19.05 -2.61 2.73
CA SER A 5 -17.69 -2.60 2.16
C SER A 5 -17.34 -1.24 1.55
N VAL A 6 -18.27 -0.61 0.84
CA VAL A 6 -18.07 0.74 0.27
C VAL A 6 -17.96 1.78 1.38
N ALA A 7 -18.89 1.79 2.36
CA ALA A 7 -18.89 2.76 3.44
C ALA A 7 -17.63 2.68 4.31
N THR A 8 -17.14 1.45 4.53
CA THR A 8 -15.92 1.20 5.33
C THR A 8 -14.65 1.10 4.48
N ALA A 9 -14.76 1.31 3.17
CA ALA A 9 -13.68 1.18 2.21
C ALA A 9 -12.84 -0.12 2.38
N SER A 10 -13.51 -1.18 2.83
CA SER A 10 -12.91 -2.46 3.18
C SER A 10 -13.42 -3.54 2.23
N PRO A 11 -12.57 -4.20 1.45
CA PRO A 11 -12.99 -5.36 0.68
C PRO A 11 -13.46 -6.48 1.61
N VAL A 12 -14.33 -7.36 1.09
CA VAL A 12 -14.87 -8.49 1.85
C VAL A 12 -13.80 -9.56 1.99
N LEU A 13 -13.11 -9.56 3.12
CA LEU A 13 -12.01 -10.48 3.43
C LEU A 13 -12.35 -11.44 4.59
N GLY A 14 -13.63 -11.51 4.98
CA GLY A 14 -14.05 -12.33 6.10
C GLY A 14 -13.34 -11.93 7.40
N ASN A 15 -12.77 -12.91 8.09
CA ASN A 15 -12.05 -12.65 9.35
C ASN A 15 -10.71 -11.89 9.20
N LEU A 16 -10.25 -11.62 7.99
CA LEU A 16 -9.12 -10.72 7.76
C LEU A 16 -9.52 -9.25 7.97
N ASN A 17 -10.82 -8.92 7.88
CA ASN A 17 -11.33 -7.66 8.41
C ASN A 17 -11.41 -7.77 9.94
N SER A 18 -10.59 -7.03 10.67
CA SER A 18 -10.43 -7.23 12.13
C SER A 18 -11.71 -7.05 12.94
N GLY A 19 -12.63 -6.18 12.50
CA GLY A 19 -13.94 -6.04 13.09
C GLY A 19 -14.78 -7.33 13.06
N MET A 20 -14.64 -8.12 12.00
CA MET A 20 -15.35 -9.39 11.87
C MET A 20 -14.82 -10.46 12.85
N GLN A 21 -13.58 -10.35 13.31
CA GLN A 21 -13.07 -11.27 14.34
C GLN A 21 -13.77 -11.05 15.68
N LEU A 22 -13.95 -9.81 16.09
CA LEU A 22 -14.65 -9.49 17.33
C LEU A 22 -16.14 -9.85 17.24
N TYR A 23 -16.79 -9.55 16.12
CA TYR A 23 -18.14 -9.96 15.79
C TYR A 23 -18.30 -11.49 15.87
N ARG A 24 -17.40 -12.23 15.25
CA ARG A 24 -17.39 -13.70 15.30
C ARG A 24 -17.28 -14.22 16.75
N LEU A 25 -16.41 -13.64 17.57
CA LEU A 25 -16.25 -14.06 18.96
C LEU A 25 -17.53 -13.82 19.76
N LYS A 26 -18.23 -12.71 19.52
CA LYS A 26 -19.52 -12.41 20.20
C LYS A 26 -20.53 -13.55 20.02
N TYR A 27 -20.63 -14.13 18.82
CA TYR A 27 -21.62 -15.16 18.49
C TYR A 27 -21.12 -16.59 18.66
N GLN A 28 -19.84 -16.86 18.41
CA GLN A 28 -19.30 -18.22 18.49
C GLN A 28 -18.73 -18.59 19.87
N ASN A 29 -18.31 -17.57 20.65
CA ASN A 29 -17.78 -17.78 21.99
C ASN A 29 -18.19 -16.61 22.91
N PRO A 30 -19.50 -16.51 23.27
CA PRO A 30 -20.01 -15.38 24.03
C PRO A 30 -19.39 -15.25 25.44
N GLU A 31 -18.99 -16.35 26.07
CA GLU A 31 -18.30 -16.31 27.35
C GLU A 31 -16.94 -15.61 27.25
N LEU A 32 -16.15 -15.99 26.22
CA LEU A 32 -14.89 -15.33 25.95
C LEU A 32 -15.13 -13.85 25.59
N PHE A 33 -16.10 -13.57 24.73
CA PHE A 33 -16.44 -12.19 24.35
C PHE A 33 -16.79 -11.33 25.55
N ALA A 34 -17.61 -11.87 26.49
CA ALA A 34 -17.98 -11.17 27.72
C ALA A 34 -16.75 -10.83 28.60
N SER A 35 -15.74 -11.72 28.61
CA SER A 35 -14.51 -11.52 29.38
C SER A 35 -13.53 -10.49 28.74
N ILE A 36 -13.68 -10.15 27.46
CA ILE A 36 -12.85 -9.17 26.79
C ILE A 36 -13.17 -7.78 27.35
N LYS A 37 -12.17 -7.15 27.93
CA LYS A 37 -12.28 -5.76 28.37
C LYS A 37 -12.03 -4.79 27.20
N TYR A 38 -10.94 -5.00 26.46
CA TYR A 38 -10.59 -4.20 25.29
C TYR A 38 -10.04 -5.05 24.17
N SER A 39 -10.42 -4.69 22.94
CA SER A 39 -9.84 -5.19 21.68
C SER A 39 -8.85 -4.16 21.15
N LEU A 40 -7.63 -4.57 20.90
CA LEU A 40 -6.55 -3.70 20.42
C LEU A 40 -6.01 -4.19 19.09
N HIS A 41 -5.76 -3.28 18.16
CA HIS A 41 -4.94 -3.61 16.99
C HIS A 41 -3.48 -3.81 17.41
N LEU A 42 -2.72 -4.55 16.62
CA LEU A 42 -1.36 -4.94 16.97
C LEU A 42 -0.46 -3.76 17.37
N PRO A 43 -0.43 -2.61 16.65
CA PRO A 43 0.40 -1.47 17.06
C PRO A 43 0.01 -0.93 18.45
N GLN A 44 -1.28 -0.87 18.74
CA GLN A 44 -1.79 -0.40 20.03
C GLN A 44 -1.53 -1.42 21.15
N TYR A 45 -1.54 -2.71 20.82
CA TYR A 45 -1.17 -3.76 21.76
C TYR A 45 0.31 -3.67 22.14
N ILE A 46 1.20 -3.43 21.18
CA ILE A 46 2.64 -3.20 21.45
C ILE A 46 2.83 -1.94 22.31
N SER A 47 2.13 -0.84 21.99
CA SER A 47 2.14 0.37 22.83
C SER A 47 1.66 0.09 24.25
N TYR A 48 0.59 -0.71 24.40
CA TYR A 48 0.09 -1.13 25.72
C TYR A 48 1.14 -1.90 26.52
N LEU A 49 1.87 -2.82 25.91
CA LEU A 49 2.95 -3.58 26.62
C LEU A 49 4.05 -2.66 27.16
N VAL A 50 4.29 -1.53 26.52
CA VAL A 50 5.29 -0.55 26.92
C VAL A 50 4.74 0.46 27.93
N THR A 51 3.49 0.89 27.75
CA THR A 51 2.91 2.02 28.47
C THR A 51 1.97 1.61 29.62
N GLY A 52 1.43 0.39 29.58
CA GLY A 52 0.34 -0.06 30.47
C GLY A 52 -1.00 0.63 30.21
N LYS A 53 -1.12 1.42 29.13
CA LYS A 53 -2.33 2.19 28.78
C LYS A 53 -2.98 1.65 27.50
N THR A 54 -4.32 1.59 27.50
CA THR A 54 -5.09 1.11 26.35
C THR A 54 -5.71 2.27 25.59
N TYR A 55 -5.42 2.35 24.30
CA TYR A 55 -5.99 3.33 23.36
C TYR A 55 -6.24 2.68 22.01
N ALA A 56 -7.12 3.27 21.22
CA ALA A 56 -7.31 3.00 19.81
C ALA A 56 -6.75 4.17 18.98
N GLU A 57 -6.47 3.92 17.69
CA GLU A 57 -5.87 4.91 16.82
C GLU A 57 -6.43 4.78 15.41
N ILE A 58 -6.60 5.94 14.76
CA ILE A 58 -7.38 6.09 13.54
C ILE A 58 -6.80 5.33 12.34
N THR A 59 -5.46 5.29 12.18
CA THR A 59 -4.85 4.60 11.02
C THR A 59 -5.04 3.10 11.09
N SER A 60 -5.03 2.54 12.31
CA SER A 60 -5.31 1.12 12.54
C SER A 60 -6.80 0.79 12.35
N ILE A 61 -7.71 1.63 12.90
CA ILE A 61 -9.15 1.45 12.74
C ILE A 61 -9.56 1.58 11.26
N GLY A 62 -8.98 2.53 10.54
CA GLY A 62 -9.34 2.87 9.16
C GLY A 62 -8.68 1.99 8.09
N CYS A 63 -8.03 0.87 8.45
CA CYS A 63 -7.34 0.02 7.47
C CYS A 63 -7.95 -1.39 7.38
N HIS A 64 -8.79 -1.63 6.39
CA HIS A 64 -9.43 -2.93 6.06
C HIS A 64 -10.19 -3.60 7.20
N THR A 65 -10.62 -2.86 8.19
CA THR A 65 -11.20 -3.43 9.40
C THR A 65 -12.70 -3.72 9.30
N GLY A 66 -13.39 -3.02 8.39
CA GLY A 66 -14.84 -3.00 8.31
C GLY A 66 -15.51 -2.19 9.45
N LEU A 67 -14.71 -1.50 10.29
CA LEU A 67 -15.19 -0.79 11.46
C LEU A 67 -15.52 0.69 11.20
N TRP A 68 -14.77 1.37 10.32
CA TRP A 68 -14.80 2.82 10.16
C TRP A 68 -15.66 3.24 8.97
N ASP A 69 -16.62 4.15 9.19
CA ASP A 69 -17.37 4.80 8.12
C ASP A 69 -16.61 6.05 7.65
N PHE A 70 -16.08 5.98 6.42
CA PHE A 70 -15.27 7.05 5.84
C PHE A 70 -16.07 8.34 5.56
N SER A 71 -17.38 8.23 5.35
CA SER A 71 -18.26 9.39 5.13
C SER A 71 -18.66 10.08 6.42
N LYS A 72 -18.99 9.31 7.45
CA LYS A 72 -19.41 9.81 8.77
C LYS A 72 -18.22 10.16 9.66
N LYS A 73 -17.00 9.65 9.35
CA LYS A 73 -15.77 9.79 10.14
C LYS A 73 -15.94 9.32 11.60
N MET A 74 -16.55 8.15 11.74
CA MET A 74 -16.80 7.48 13.01
C MET A 74 -16.91 5.97 12.79
N TYR A 75 -17.05 5.18 13.84
CA TYR A 75 -17.38 3.77 13.67
C TYR A 75 -18.69 3.64 12.89
N HIS A 76 -18.76 2.64 12.01
CA HIS A 76 -19.95 2.35 11.22
C HIS A 76 -21.10 1.89 12.13
N ASP A 77 -22.37 2.20 11.77
CA ASP A 77 -23.56 1.96 12.60
C ASP A 77 -23.65 0.52 13.12
N TRP A 78 -23.26 -0.49 12.31
CA TRP A 78 -23.28 -1.89 12.74
C TRP A 78 -22.40 -2.17 13.97
N VAL A 79 -21.35 -1.38 14.20
CA VAL A 79 -20.46 -1.52 15.35
C VAL A 79 -21.22 -1.15 16.64
N TYR A 80 -22.04 -0.10 16.57
CA TYR A 80 -22.92 0.31 17.67
C TYR A 80 -24.11 -0.64 17.82
N ASP A 81 -24.76 -1.03 16.72
CA ASP A 81 -25.89 -1.98 16.74
C ASP A 81 -25.49 -3.32 17.39
N GLU A 82 -24.22 -3.68 17.26
CA GLU A 82 -23.63 -4.89 17.85
C GLU A 82 -22.93 -4.63 19.19
N GLU A 83 -23.00 -3.42 19.74
CA GLU A 83 -22.37 -3.04 21.02
C GLU A 83 -20.86 -3.38 21.07
N LEU A 84 -20.20 -3.37 19.90
CA LEU A 84 -18.75 -3.66 19.80
C LEU A 84 -17.91 -2.45 20.18
N ASP A 85 -18.45 -1.25 20.07
CA ASP A 85 -17.82 0.02 20.45
C ASP A 85 -17.40 0.04 21.91
N GLU A 86 -18.15 -0.63 22.80
CA GLU A 86 -17.81 -0.81 24.21
C GLU A 86 -16.50 -1.60 24.42
N LYS A 87 -16.10 -2.39 23.45
CA LYS A 87 -14.85 -3.19 23.48
C LYS A 87 -13.65 -2.44 22.92
N PHE A 88 -13.83 -1.25 22.36
CA PHE A 88 -12.73 -0.42 21.89
C PHE A 88 -12.40 0.67 22.91
N PRO A 89 -11.13 0.89 23.25
CA PRO A 89 -10.75 2.00 24.11
C PRO A 89 -10.87 3.34 23.36
N SER A 90 -10.70 4.44 24.08
CA SER A 90 -10.75 5.78 23.50
C SER A 90 -9.78 5.96 22.36
N VAL A 91 -10.25 6.56 21.27
CA VAL A 91 -9.43 6.88 20.09
C VAL A 91 -8.60 8.12 20.39
N LEU A 92 -7.28 8.00 20.23
CA LEU A 92 -6.36 9.13 20.30
C LEU A 92 -5.87 9.52 18.90
N ARG A 93 -5.32 10.74 18.80
CA ARG A 93 -4.66 11.20 17.57
C ARG A 93 -3.38 10.43 17.34
N SER A 94 -3.03 10.20 16.11
CA SER A 94 -1.84 9.43 15.70
C SER A 94 -0.52 10.01 16.22
N ASN A 95 -0.48 11.30 16.53
CA ASN A 95 0.66 12.00 17.09
C ASN A 95 0.63 12.12 18.62
N ALA A 96 -0.31 11.46 19.29
CA ALA A 96 -0.39 11.49 20.76
C ALA A 96 0.74 10.66 21.38
N THR A 97 1.21 11.12 22.52
CA THR A 97 2.24 10.45 23.32
C THR A 97 1.80 10.23 24.75
N ILE A 98 2.41 9.27 25.41
CA ILE A 98 2.18 8.91 26.80
C ILE A 98 3.51 9.02 27.51
N ASP A 99 3.53 9.75 28.63
CA ASP A 99 4.71 9.82 29.50
C ASP A 99 4.88 8.51 30.26
N ILE A 100 6.03 7.89 30.11
CA ILE A 100 6.39 6.66 30.83
C ILE A 100 7.79 6.77 31.44
N SER A 101 8.01 5.98 32.49
CA SER A 101 9.34 5.80 33.06
C SER A 101 9.90 4.45 32.61
N LEU A 102 11.01 4.45 31.84
CA LEU A 102 11.67 3.26 31.37
C LEU A 102 13.16 3.33 31.75
N GLY A 103 13.62 2.34 32.51
CA GLY A 103 15.00 2.32 32.98
C GLY A 103 15.41 3.55 33.82
N GLY A 104 14.47 4.14 34.56
CA GLY A 104 14.67 5.35 35.35
C GLY A 104 14.68 6.67 34.57
N LYS A 105 14.42 6.62 33.25
CA LYS A 105 14.31 7.80 32.39
C LYS A 105 12.85 8.08 32.06
N GLN A 106 12.47 9.36 32.06
CA GLN A 106 11.18 9.79 31.52
C GLN A 106 11.29 9.86 30.00
N ILE A 107 10.39 9.17 29.32
CA ILE A 107 10.32 9.16 27.85
C ILE A 107 8.90 9.32 27.37
N LYS A 108 8.73 9.78 26.15
CA LYS A 108 7.46 9.85 25.42
C LYS A 108 7.28 8.59 24.61
N ALA A 109 6.19 7.87 24.79
CA ALA A 109 5.85 6.71 23.98
C ALA A 109 4.67 7.05 23.07
N GLY A 110 4.76 6.78 21.76
CA GLY A 110 3.66 6.88 20.82
C GLY A 110 2.64 5.76 21.04
N ILE A 111 1.42 5.97 20.56
CA ILE A 111 0.31 5.01 20.73
C ILE A 111 0.28 3.90 19.69
N GLY A 112 1.22 3.90 18.73
CA GLY A 112 1.30 2.96 17.62
C GLY A 112 0.48 3.41 16.42
N LEU A 113 0.95 3.03 15.22
CA LEU A 113 0.35 3.38 13.93
C LEU A 113 0.27 2.14 13.05
N HIS A 114 -0.69 2.13 12.11
CA HIS A 114 -0.68 1.16 11.02
C HIS A 114 0.58 1.33 10.16
N ASP A 115 1.23 0.23 9.78
CA ASP A 115 2.55 0.21 9.14
C ASP A 115 2.58 0.96 7.81
N SER A 116 1.60 0.75 6.92
CA SER A 116 1.53 1.45 5.63
C SER A 116 1.27 2.94 5.80
N SER A 117 0.46 3.33 6.80
CA SER A 117 0.22 4.74 7.12
C SER A 117 1.48 5.39 7.69
N ALA A 118 2.23 4.68 8.52
CA ALA A 118 3.52 5.16 9.02
C ALA A 118 4.55 5.29 7.88
N ALA A 119 4.65 4.29 6.99
CA ALA A 119 5.59 4.33 5.87
C ALA A 119 5.34 5.47 4.88
N LEU A 120 4.11 5.99 4.82
CA LEU A 120 3.76 7.14 3.98
C LEU A 120 4.23 8.49 4.57
N ILE A 121 4.43 8.58 5.89
CA ILE A 121 4.76 9.84 6.59
C ILE A 121 6.04 10.52 6.05
N PRO A 122 7.16 9.82 5.80
CA PRO A 122 8.36 10.44 5.22
C PRO A 122 8.09 11.14 3.89
N TYR A 123 7.27 10.54 3.03
CA TYR A 123 6.89 11.14 1.75
C TYR A 123 6.02 12.39 1.93
N LEU A 124 5.03 12.33 2.82
CA LEU A 124 4.17 13.49 3.14
C LEU A 124 4.94 14.62 3.82
N ALA A 125 6.03 14.31 4.54
CA ALA A 125 6.89 15.30 5.18
C ALA A 125 7.86 15.97 4.18
N CYS A 126 8.35 15.22 3.18
CA CYS A 126 9.31 15.73 2.20
C CYS A 126 8.67 16.42 1.00
N PHE A 127 7.43 16.04 0.62
CA PHE A 127 6.79 16.52 -0.60
C PHE A 127 5.42 17.13 -0.32
N SER A 128 5.26 18.40 -0.69
CA SER A 128 4.00 19.15 -0.55
C SER A 128 3.10 19.05 -1.79
N GLU A 129 3.68 18.79 -2.97
CA GLU A 129 2.93 18.66 -4.22
C GLU A 129 2.30 17.26 -4.32
N PRO A 130 1.12 17.13 -4.97
CA PRO A 130 0.45 15.84 -5.13
C PRO A 130 1.31 14.82 -5.88
N PHE A 131 1.39 13.62 -5.32
CA PHE A 131 2.12 12.48 -5.86
C PHE A 131 1.33 11.18 -5.72
N ILE A 132 1.75 10.15 -6.46
CA ILE A 132 1.41 8.75 -6.24
C ILE A 132 2.64 8.05 -5.65
N LEU A 133 2.45 7.22 -4.66
CA LEU A 133 3.46 6.27 -4.18
C LEU A 133 3.05 4.86 -4.61
N ILE A 134 3.92 4.16 -5.35
CA ILE A 134 3.76 2.74 -5.66
C ILE A 134 4.71 1.97 -4.75
N SER A 135 4.16 1.30 -3.74
CA SER A 135 4.91 0.42 -2.84
C SER A 135 4.95 -0.98 -3.43
N THR A 136 6.15 -1.48 -3.72
CA THR A 136 6.36 -2.73 -4.46
C THR A 136 7.00 -3.81 -3.57
N GLY A 137 6.22 -4.85 -3.31
CA GLY A 137 6.59 -6.08 -2.64
C GLY A 137 5.92 -7.26 -3.33
N THR A 138 5.36 -8.20 -2.62
CA THR A 138 4.48 -9.26 -3.15
C THR A 138 3.27 -8.66 -3.89
N TRP A 139 2.73 -7.58 -3.35
CA TRP A 139 1.77 -6.69 -3.99
C TRP A 139 2.46 -5.42 -4.47
N CYS A 140 1.97 -4.86 -5.57
CA CYS A 140 2.21 -3.48 -5.95
C CYS A 140 0.99 -2.66 -5.54
N ILE A 141 1.15 -1.79 -4.57
CA ILE A 141 0.07 -0.97 -4.03
C ILE A 141 0.30 0.47 -4.45
N SER A 142 -0.55 0.98 -5.33
CA SER A 142 -0.56 2.39 -5.69
C SER A 142 -1.36 3.18 -4.65
N LEU A 143 -0.80 4.25 -4.14
CA LEU A 143 -1.32 5.06 -3.03
C LEU A 143 -1.47 6.51 -3.47
N ASN A 144 -2.68 7.07 -3.33
CA ASN A 144 -2.94 8.47 -3.59
C ASN A 144 -3.48 9.17 -2.31
N PRO A 145 -2.62 9.81 -1.51
CA PRO A 145 -3.03 10.54 -0.31
C PRO A 145 -3.72 11.89 -0.60
N PHE A 146 -3.89 12.25 -1.87
CA PHE A 146 -4.51 13.48 -2.31
C PHE A 146 -5.88 13.26 -2.99
N ASN A 147 -6.32 12.00 -3.10
CA ASN A 147 -7.64 11.64 -3.59
C ASN A 147 -8.57 11.41 -2.40
N ASP A 148 -9.47 12.35 -2.17
CA ASP A 148 -10.49 12.36 -1.11
C ASP A 148 -11.89 12.01 -1.64
N GLU A 149 -11.99 11.59 -2.91
CA GLU A 149 -13.25 11.13 -3.50
C GLU A 149 -13.70 9.82 -2.83
N PRO A 150 -15.00 9.68 -2.51
CA PRO A 150 -15.52 8.44 -1.92
C PRO A 150 -15.23 7.22 -2.80
N LEU A 151 -14.95 6.09 -2.17
CA LEU A 151 -14.80 4.81 -2.87
C LEU A 151 -16.13 4.38 -3.46
N THR A 152 -16.11 3.94 -4.72
CA THR A 152 -17.28 3.40 -5.41
C THR A 152 -17.30 1.87 -5.39
N ALA A 153 -18.47 1.27 -5.60
CA ALA A 153 -18.58 -0.19 -5.72
C ALA A 153 -17.76 -0.76 -6.89
N GLY A 154 -17.69 -0.03 -8.00
CA GLY A 154 -16.90 -0.44 -9.16
C GLY A 154 -15.40 -0.41 -8.91
N GLU A 155 -14.91 0.59 -8.17
CA GLU A 155 -13.50 0.65 -7.74
C GLU A 155 -13.17 -0.48 -6.75
N LEU A 156 -14.06 -0.74 -5.79
CA LEU A 156 -13.89 -1.84 -4.82
C LEU A 156 -13.80 -3.21 -5.53
N GLN A 157 -14.63 -3.44 -6.57
CA GLN A 157 -14.58 -4.66 -7.39
C GLN A 157 -13.27 -4.80 -8.19
N LYS A 158 -12.60 -3.68 -8.45
CA LYS A 158 -11.29 -3.61 -9.13
C LYS A 158 -10.12 -3.53 -8.15
N ASP A 159 -10.33 -3.98 -6.92
CA ASP A 159 -9.32 -4.06 -5.86
C ASP A 159 -8.80 -2.70 -5.37
N CYS A 160 -9.64 -1.65 -5.48
CA CYS A 160 -9.41 -0.38 -4.82
C CYS A 160 -9.97 -0.41 -3.40
N LEU A 161 -9.35 0.37 -2.53
CA LEU A 161 -9.74 0.52 -1.13
C LEU A 161 -9.29 1.89 -0.61
N CYS A 162 -9.68 2.24 0.61
CA CYS A 162 -9.10 3.39 1.29
C CYS A 162 -8.59 2.96 2.66
N TYR A 163 -7.58 3.67 3.14
CA TYR A 163 -7.19 3.69 4.53
C TYR A 163 -6.94 5.14 4.97
N LEU A 164 -6.60 5.36 6.24
CA LEU A 164 -6.41 6.70 6.77
C LEU A 164 -4.91 6.97 6.99
N GLU A 165 -4.44 8.14 6.52
CA GLU A 165 -3.12 8.64 6.91
C GLU A 165 -3.18 9.24 8.32
N TYR A 166 -2.03 9.53 8.90
CA TYR A 166 -1.88 9.88 10.33
C TYR A 166 -2.57 11.18 10.78
N HIS A 167 -3.07 12.03 9.86
CA HIS A 167 -3.98 13.16 10.17
C HIS A 167 -5.45 12.80 9.97
N GLY A 168 -5.78 11.55 9.61
CA GLY A 168 -7.15 11.08 9.41
C GLY A 168 -7.74 11.41 8.04
N ARG A 169 -6.91 11.78 7.05
CA ARG A 169 -7.37 11.95 5.67
C ARG A 169 -7.37 10.61 4.94
N PRO A 170 -8.33 10.37 4.03
CA PRO A 170 -8.35 9.17 3.22
C PRO A 170 -7.12 9.09 2.32
N VAL A 171 -6.59 7.89 2.17
CA VAL A 171 -5.61 7.52 1.15
C VAL A 171 -6.29 6.49 0.25
N LYS A 172 -6.61 6.88 -0.98
CA LYS A 172 -7.16 5.94 -1.96
C LYS A 172 -6.03 5.05 -2.47
N ALA A 173 -6.26 3.76 -2.52
CA ALA A 173 -5.27 2.77 -2.92
C ALA A 173 -5.85 1.78 -3.92
N SER A 174 -5.01 1.29 -4.83
CA SER A 174 -5.29 0.13 -5.67
C SER A 174 -4.21 -0.92 -5.49
N ARG A 175 -4.59 -2.20 -5.57
CA ARG A 175 -3.69 -3.32 -5.36
C ARG A 175 -3.55 -4.13 -6.64
N LEU A 176 -2.32 -4.54 -6.94
CA LEU A 176 -2.00 -5.45 -8.03
C LEU A 176 -1.04 -6.53 -7.52
N PHE A 177 -1.32 -7.80 -7.78
CA PHE A 177 -0.50 -8.92 -7.29
C PHE A 177 0.76 -9.16 -8.16
N ALA A 178 1.35 -8.07 -8.66
CA ALA A 178 2.42 -8.06 -9.63
C ALA A 178 3.75 -8.64 -9.13
N GLY A 179 4.07 -8.43 -7.85
CA GLY A 179 5.32 -8.98 -7.31
C GLY A 179 5.30 -10.49 -7.20
N ASN A 180 4.16 -11.08 -6.85
CA ASN A 180 3.98 -12.54 -6.88
C ASN A 180 4.02 -13.06 -8.31
N GLU A 181 3.32 -12.40 -9.24
CA GLU A 181 3.36 -12.73 -10.67
C GLU A 181 4.82 -12.76 -11.15
N HIS A 182 5.56 -11.68 -10.93
CA HIS A 182 6.97 -11.60 -11.28
C HIS A 182 7.78 -12.75 -10.68
N GLU A 183 7.61 -13.05 -9.38
CA GLU A 183 8.34 -14.12 -8.69
C GLU A 183 8.07 -15.50 -9.31
N GLN A 184 6.84 -15.79 -9.70
CA GLN A 184 6.49 -17.06 -10.34
C GLN A 184 7.05 -17.13 -11.76
N GLN A 185 6.89 -16.08 -12.55
CA GLN A 185 7.29 -16.08 -13.96
C GLN A 185 8.80 -16.08 -14.15
N VAL A 186 9.58 -15.41 -13.30
CA VAL A 186 11.06 -15.48 -13.41
C VAL A 186 11.61 -16.87 -13.14
N LYS A 187 10.97 -17.69 -12.32
CA LYS A 187 11.33 -19.11 -12.12
C LYS A 187 11.08 -19.92 -13.38
N ILE A 188 9.95 -19.70 -14.04
CA ILE A 188 9.59 -20.38 -15.29
C ILE A 188 10.53 -19.96 -16.42
N LEU A 189 10.81 -18.66 -16.57
CA LEU A 189 11.77 -18.14 -17.54
C LEU A 189 13.18 -18.69 -17.32
N ALA A 190 13.65 -18.70 -16.07
CA ALA A 190 14.97 -19.22 -15.71
C ALA A 190 15.11 -20.71 -16.11
N ALA A 191 14.09 -21.51 -15.84
CA ALA A 191 14.08 -22.92 -16.24
C ALA A 191 14.06 -23.10 -17.77
N HIS A 192 13.27 -22.31 -18.50
CA HIS A 192 13.16 -22.41 -19.96
C HIS A 192 14.45 -22.03 -20.67
N PHE A 193 15.10 -20.95 -20.26
CA PHE A 193 16.33 -20.43 -20.87
C PHE A 193 17.61 -20.98 -20.24
N ASN A 194 17.49 -21.86 -19.24
CA ASN A 194 18.63 -22.47 -18.52
C ASN A 194 19.59 -21.41 -17.91
N VAL A 195 19.03 -20.42 -17.21
CA VAL A 195 19.77 -19.37 -16.50
C VAL A 195 19.43 -19.40 -15.01
N PRO A 196 20.25 -18.77 -14.13
CA PRO A 196 19.89 -18.62 -12.70
C PRO A 196 18.57 -17.87 -12.50
N VAL A 197 17.83 -18.19 -11.42
CA VAL A 197 16.54 -17.55 -11.11
C VAL A 197 16.68 -16.04 -10.89
N ASP A 198 17.82 -15.59 -10.39
CA ASP A 198 18.15 -14.20 -10.14
C ASP A 198 18.76 -13.46 -11.36
N HIS A 199 18.81 -14.10 -12.53
CA HIS A 199 19.33 -13.51 -13.76
C HIS A 199 18.65 -12.17 -14.12
N TYR A 200 17.37 -12.03 -13.80
CA TYR A 200 16.62 -10.77 -13.99
C TYR A 200 17.24 -9.55 -13.31
N GLN A 201 17.98 -9.74 -12.20
CA GLN A 201 18.63 -8.63 -11.48
C GLN A 201 19.76 -7.98 -12.29
N GLN A 202 20.31 -8.70 -13.26
CA GLN A 202 21.37 -8.23 -14.16
C GLN A 202 20.81 -7.78 -15.52
N THR A 203 19.51 -8.01 -15.77
CA THR A 203 18.88 -7.64 -17.04
C THR A 203 18.69 -6.13 -17.11
N MET A 204 19.35 -5.51 -18.07
CA MET A 204 19.25 -4.07 -18.32
C MET A 204 18.08 -3.75 -19.25
N PHE A 205 17.53 -2.55 -19.15
CA PHE A 205 16.53 -2.08 -20.09
C PHE A 205 17.12 -1.89 -21.49
N ILE A 206 16.48 -2.51 -22.50
CA ILE A 206 16.87 -2.43 -23.91
C ILE A 206 15.75 -1.76 -24.69
N SER A 207 15.96 -0.48 -25.04
CA SER A 207 14.97 0.35 -25.73
C SER A 207 14.44 -0.28 -27.02
N ALA A 208 15.30 -0.91 -27.82
CA ALA A 208 14.91 -1.58 -29.06
C ALA A 208 13.92 -2.73 -28.83
N MET A 209 14.09 -3.52 -27.76
CA MET A 209 13.16 -4.60 -27.39
C MET A 209 11.82 -4.01 -26.96
N PHE A 210 11.82 -2.98 -26.11
CA PHE A 210 10.63 -2.31 -25.68
C PHE A 210 9.84 -1.72 -26.87
N GLN A 211 10.50 -1.05 -27.82
CA GLN A 211 9.86 -0.51 -29.01
C GLN A 211 9.27 -1.61 -29.92
N LYS A 212 9.92 -2.77 -30.02
CA LYS A 212 9.41 -3.93 -30.75
C LYS A 212 8.11 -4.45 -30.10
N ILE A 213 8.14 -4.69 -28.78
CA ILE A 213 6.99 -5.16 -27.99
C ILE A 213 5.80 -4.19 -28.16
N ARG A 214 6.04 -2.92 -27.95
CA ARG A 214 5.02 -1.87 -28.00
C ARG A 214 4.33 -1.75 -29.37
N LYS A 215 5.01 -2.14 -30.47
CA LYS A 215 4.44 -2.14 -31.82
C LYS A 215 3.65 -3.42 -32.16
N SER A 216 3.98 -4.52 -31.51
CA SER A 216 3.40 -5.84 -31.80
C SER A 216 2.23 -6.22 -30.89
N ASP A 217 2.11 -5.55 -29.72
CA ASP A 217 1.11 -5.93 -28.73
C ASP A 217 -0.20 -5.17 -28.96
N ASP A 218 -1.26 -5.89 -29.29
CA ASP A 218 -2.62 -5.39 -29.20
C ASP A 218 -2.93 -5.14 -27.72
N GLN A 219 -3.50 -3.97 -27.41
CA GLN A 219 -3.80 -3.56 -26.04
C GLN A 219 -4.57 -4.68 -25.33
N ILE A 220 -4.08 -5.11 -24.16
CA ILE A 220 -4.82 -6.01 -23.27
C ILE A 220 -6.19 -5.37 -23.00
N GLU A 221 -7.27 -6.07 -23.33
CA GLU A 221 -8.62 -5.64 -22.94
C GLU A 221 -8.69 -5.53 -21.42
N THR A 222 -8.80 -4.29 -20.94
CA THR A 222 -8.48 -3.85 -19.57
C THR A 222 -9.46 -4.32 -18.49
N GLU A 223 -10.59 -4.91 -18.83
CA GLU A 223 -11.60 -5.27 -17.83
C GLU A 223 -11.42 -6.65 -17.19
N ALA A 224 -10.81 -7.60 -17.88
CA ALA A 224 -10.48 -8.93 -17.34
C ALA A 224 -9.08 -9.03 -16.71
N GLY A 225 -8.23 -8.03 -16.92
CA GLY A 225 -6.78 -8.13 -16.81
C GLY A 225 -6.13 -7.88 -15.44
N LEU A 226 -6.86 -7.37 -14.42
CA LEU A 226 -6.20 -7.02 -13.15
C LEU A 226 -5.92 -8.24 -12.25
N HIS A 227 -6.66 -9.33 -12.42
CA HIS A 227 -6.57 -10.51 -11.55
C HIS A 227 -5.90 -11.73 -12.18
N ALA A 228 -5.62 -11.68 -13.49
CA ALA A 228 -4.99 -12.77 -14.22
C ALA A 228 -3.68 -12.30 -14.86
N SER A 229 -2.66 -13.16 -14.81
CA SER A 229 -1.41 -12.90 -15.53
C SER A 229 -1.65 -12.87 -17.03
N ALA A 230 -1.29 -11.76 -17.68
CA ALA A 230 -1.29 -11.67 -19.13
C ALA A 230 -0.16 -12.48 -19.74
N PHE A 231 0.95 -12.64 -19.01
CA PHE A 231 2.14 -13.35 -19.48
C PHE A 231 1.95 -14.88 -19.51
N ILE A 232 1.11 -15.44 -18.63
CA ILE A 232 0.94 -16.90 -18.50
C ILE A 232 0.42 -17.59 -19.77
N GLY A 233 -0.30 -16.84 -20.61
CA GLY A 233 -0.83 -17.32 -21.88
C GLY A 233 0.17 -17.28 -23.05
N ARG A 234 1.38 -16.73 -22.84
CA ARG A 234 2.37 -16.59 -23.90
C ARG A 234 3.19 -17.88 -24.07
N ASN A 235 3.50 -18.22 -25.34
CA ASN A 235 4.35 -19.36 -25.63
C ASN A 235 5.82 -18.93 -25.52
N LEU A 236 6.57 -19.51 -24.59
CA LEU A 236 7.98 -19.15 -24.35
C LEU A 236 8.90 -19.47 -25.55
N ALA A 237 8.52 -20.40 -26.42
CA ALA A 237 9.28 -20.73 -27.63
C ALA A 237 9.28 -19.59 -28.68
N ASP A 238 8.39 -18.61 -28.53
CA ASP A 238 8.34 -17.46 -29.45
C ASP A 238 9.40 -16.39 -29.13
N PHE A 239 10.07 -16.50 -27.96
CA PHE A 239 11.14 -15.59 -27.55
C PHE A 239 12.52 -16.19 -27.88
N ALA A 240 13.34 -15.39 -28.54
CA ALA A 240 14.69 -15.84 -28.92
C ALA A 240 15.68 -15.84 -27.74
N THR A 241 15.48 -14.97 -26.73
CA THR A 241 16.36 -14.82 -25.58
C THR A 241 15.58 -14.60 -24.29
N TYR A 242 16.25 -14.84 -23.15
CA TYR A 242 15.71 -14.52 -21.82
C TYR A 242 15.34 -13.03 -21.71
N GLU A 243 16.18 -12.14 -22.18
CA GLU A 243 15.97 -10.69 -22.12
C GLU A 243 14.71 -10.28 -22.88
N GLU A 244 14.44 -10.89 -24.03
CA GLU A 244 13.23 -10.64 -24.82
C GLU A 244 11.97 -11.07 -24.05
N ALA A 245 11.98 -12.28 -23.50
CA ALA A 245 10.89 -12.81 -22.69
C ALA A 245 10.68 -12.00 -21.39
N TYR A 246 11.78 -11.59 -20.74
CA TYR A 246 11.72 -10.79 -19.52
C TYR A 246 11.18 -9.38 -19.78
N HIS A 247 11.57 -8.74 -20.89
CA HIS A 247 10.98 -7.44 -21.26
C HIS A 247 9.48 -7.57 -21.52
N GLN A 248 9.02 -8.66 -22.15
CA GLN A 248 7.59 -8.90 -22.36
C GLN A 248 6.86 -9.12 -21.04
N LEU A 249 7.41 -9.90 -20.10
CA LEU A 249 6.86 -10.09 -18.78
C LEU A 249 6.64 -8.75 -18.04
N ILE A 250 7.69 -7.93 -18.02
CA ILE A 250 7.62 -6.61 -17.36
C ILE A 250 6.64 -5.70 -18.10
N PHE A 251 6.57 -5.74 -19.42
CA PHE A 251 5.61 -4.96 -20.21
C PHE A 251 4.15 -5.32 -19.84
N ASP A 252 3.84 -6.62 -19.75
CA ASP A 252 2.52 -7.10 -19.36
C ASP A 252 2.14 -6.64 -17.93
N ILE A 253 3.09 -6.71 -17.00
CA ILE A 253 2.91 -6.20 -15.64
C ILE A 253 2.68 -4.68 -15.64
N ILE A 254 3.41 -3.92 -16.46
CA ILE A 254 3.27 -2.45 -16.55
C ILE A 254 1.92 -2.05 -17.12
N GLN A 255 1.38 -2.77 -18.09
CA GLN A 255 0.03 -2.50 -18.60
C GLN A 255 -1.01 -2.66 -17.48
N GLN A 256 -0.94 -3.72 -16.69
CA GLN A 256 -1.81 -3.92 -15.53
C GLN A 256 -1.58 -2.84 -14.46
N GLN A 257 -0.33 -2.48 -14.19
CA GLN A 257 0.02 -1.42 -13.24
C GLN A 257 -0.53 -0.06 -13.67
N GLN A 258 -0.51 0.25 -14.96
CA GLN A 258 -1.08 1.48 -15.51
C GLN A 258 -2.59 1.54 -15.25
N VAL A 259 -3.31 0.45 -15.53
CA VAL A 259 -4.75 0.36 -15.24
C VAL A 259 -5.01 0.52 -13.74
N SER A 260 -4.32 -0.25 -12.90
CA SER A 260 -4.48 -0.22 -11.44
C SER A 260 -4.22 1.18 -10.88
N THR A 261 -3.10 1.81 -11.28
CA THR A 261 -2.76 3.17 -10.82
C THR A 261 -3.75 4.21 -11.31
N SER A 262 -4.30 4.05 -12.52
CA SER A 262 -5.28 4.98 -13.09
C SER A 262 -6.60 5.01 -12.30
N LEU A 263 -6.98 3.91 -11.64
CA LEU A 263 -8.19 3.83 -10.81
C LEU A 263 -8.18 4.78 -9.60
N ILE A 264 -7.00 5.16 -9.13
CA ILE A 264 -6.86 6.04 -7.96
C ILE A 264 -6.52 7.49 -8.31
N LEU A 265 -6.40 7.82 -9.58
CA LEU A 265 -6.25 9.20 -10.02
C LEU A 265 -7.53 9.98 -9.68
N SER A 266 -7.38 11.28 -9.45
CA SER A 266 -8.48 12.20 -9.16
C SER A 266 -8.44 13.38 -10.12
N SER A 267 -9.39 14.31 -9.96
CA SER A 267 -9.38 15.59 -10.66
C SER A 267 -8.18 16.47 -10.30
N LYS A 268 -7.52 16.21 -9.17
CA LYS A 268 -6.28 16.89 -8.77
C LYS A 268 -5.13 16.46 -9.68
N LYS A 269 -4.41 17.43 -10.23
CA LYS A 269 -3.26 17.14 -11.09
C LYS A 269 -2.14 16.48 -10.27
N ILE A 270 -1.82 15.24 -10.63
CA ILE A 270 -0.66 14.51 -10.11
C ILE A 270 0.50 14.72 -11.08
N SER A 271 1.65 15.13 -10.58
CA SER A 271 2.85 15.38 -11.40
C SER A 271 3.95 14.35 -11.17
N ARG A 272 3.89 13.56 -10.10
CA ARG A 272 4.97 12.65 -9.69
C ARG A 272 4.46 11.28 -9.29
N ILE A 273 5.24 10.26 -9.67
CA ILE A 273 5.12 8.89 -9.19
C ILE A 273 6.43 8.51 -8.50
N PHE A 274 6.34 8.13 -7.25
CA PHE A 274 7.42 7.51 -6.50
C PHE A 274 7.21 6.00 -6.47
N VAL A 275 8.24 5.22 -6.75
CA VAL A 275 8.22 3.76 -6.65
C VAL A 275 9.19 3.35 -5.57
N ASP A 276 8.71 2.62 -4.56
CA ASP A 276 9.52 2.08 -3.48
C ASP A 276 9.46 0.54 -3.47
N GLY A 277 10.49 -0.10 -2.92
CA GLY A 277 10.58 -1.54 -2.78
C GLY A 277 11.32 -2.25 -3.91
N GLY A 278 10.92 -3.49 -4.22
CA GLY A 278 11.68 -4.38 -5.12
C GLY A 278 11.80 -3.84 -6.55
N PHE A 279 10.70 -3.41 -7.13
CA PHE A 279 10.70 -2.91 -8.52
C PHE A 279 11.37 -1.54 -8.69
N ALA A 280 11.53 -0.75 -7.64
CA ALA A 280 12.32 0.48 -7.69
C ALA A 280 13.79 0.24 -8.12
N LYS A 281 14.30 -0.97 -7.88
CA LYS A 281 15.66 -1.40 -8.25
C LYS A 281 15.74 -2.04 -9.64
N ASN A 282 14.59 -2.25 -10.30
CA ASN A 282 14.52 -2.93 -11.59
C ASN A 282 14.51 -1.91 -12.74
N PRO A 283 15.59 -1.78 -13.52
CA PRO A 283 15.65 -0.77 -14.57
C PRO A 283 14.67 -1.02 -15.72
N VAL A 284 14.29 -2.28 -15.99
CA VAL A 284 13.30 -2.61 -17.02
C VAL A 284 11.92 -2.09 -16.60
N TYR A 285 11.51 -2.39 -15.36
CA TYR A 285 10.24 -1.92 -14.79
C TYR A 285 10.18 -0.38 -14.77
N MET A 286 11.21 0.27 -14.22
CA MET A 286 11.21 1.72 -14.04
C MET A 286 11.15 2.50 -15.35
N ASN A 287 11.89 2.07 -16.38
CA ASN A 287 11.86 2.72 -17.69
C ASN A 287 10.50 2.51 -18.39
N MET A 288 9.92 1.30 -18.30
CA MET A 288 8.62 1.03 -18.88
C MET A 288 7.49 1.77 -18.13
N LEU A 289 7.58 1.89 -16.80
CA LEU A 289 6.63 2.68 -16.02
C LEU A 289 6.68 4.17 -16.42
N ALA A 290 7.88 4.73 -16.59
CA ALA A 290 8.02 6.11 -17.07
C ALA A 290 7.41 6.30 -18.47
N ALA A 291 7.52 5.31 -19.33
CA ALA A 291 6.88 5.32 -20.66
C ALA A 291 5.34 5.19 -20.59
N ALA A 292 4.81 4.48 -19.59
CA ALA A 292 3.37 4.34 -19.39
C ALA A 292 2.71 5.61 -18.82
N PHE A 293 3.47 6.46 -18.11
CA PHE A 293 3.00 7.71 -17.53
C PHE A 293 3.78 8.95 -18.06
N PRO A 294 3.73 9.25 -19.36
CA PRO A 294 4.59 10.27 -19.98
C PRO A 294 4.31 11.70 -19.51
N SER A 295 3.18 11.95 -18.87
CA SER A 295 2.81 13.25 -18.28
C SER A 295 3.25 13.42 -16.83
N MET A 296 3.89 12.42 -16.24
CA MET A 296 4.32 12.39 -14.85
C MET A 296 5.83 12.14 -14.76
N GLU A 297 6.46 12.74 -13.78
CA GLU A 297 7.85 12.44 -13.42
C GLU A 297 7.87 11.13 -12.60
N VAL A 298 8.66 10.14 -13.03
CA VAL A 298 8.76 8.85 -12.35
C VAL A 298 10.11 8.73 -11.65
N TYR A 299 10.07 8.44 -10.36
CA TYR A 299 11.26 8.29 -9.53
C TYR A 299 11.27 6.93 -8.85
N ALA A 300 12.39 6.24 -8.89
CA ALA A 300 12.69 5.25 -7.86
C ALA A 300 12.98 6.00 -6.57
N ALA A 301 12.26 5.66 -5.53
CA ALA A 301 12.38 6.26 -4.21
C ALA A 301 12.83 5.20 -3.21
N SER A 302 13.58 5.62 -2.22
CA SER A 302 14.02 4.73 -1.14
C SER A 302 14.02 5.49 0.18
N VAL A 303 13.35 4.90 1.16
CA VAL A 303 13.43 5.33 2.56
C VAL A 303 13.82 4.12 3.38
N SER A 304 15.04 4.12 3.91
CA SER A 304 15.47 3.04 4.79
C SER A 304 14.56 2.99 6.01
N GLN A 305 13.98 1.81 6.31
CA GLN A 305 13.10 1.63 7.47
C GLN A 305 11.91 2.62 7.51
N ALA A 306 11.25 2.86 6.38
CA ALA A 306 10.20 3.88 6.22
C ALA A 306 9.13 3.85 7.33
N THR A 307 8.68 2.66 7.74
CA THR A 307 7.69 2.48 8.82
C THR A 307 8.22 2.99 10.16
N ALA A 308 9.47 2.66 10.51
CA ALA A 308 10.07 3.09 11.79
C ALA A 308 10.34 4.60 11.80
N ILE A 309 10.87 5.14 10.70
CA ILE A 309 11.06 6.59 10.52
C ILE A 309 9.73 7.32 10.59
N GLY A 310 8.71 6.83 9.89
CA GLY A 310 7.37 7.42 9.92
C GLY A 310 6.75 7.43 11.30
N ALA A 311 6.88 6.35 12.06
CA ALA A 311 6.41 6.30 13.45
C ALA A 311 7.14 7.34 14.34
N ALA A 312 8.45 7.51 14.16
CA ALA A 312 9.22 8.54 14.86
C ALA A 312 8.81 9.96 14.44
N LEU A 313 8.55 10.18 13.15
CA LEU A 313 8.12 11.47 12.61
C LEU A 313 6.71 11.85 13.08
N ALA A 314 5.81 10.90 13.28
CA ALA A 314 4.47 11.17 13.78
C ALA A 314 4.48 11.90 15.12
N ILE A 315 5.46 11.60 15.98
CA ILE A 315 5.65 12.24 17.29
C ILE A 315 6.91 13.12 17.35
N HIS A 316 7.42 13.58 16.20
CA HIS A 316 8.68 14.31 16.08
C HIS A 316 8.78 15.50 17.00
N HIS A 317 7.71 16.28 17.14
CA HIS A 317 7.62 17.48 17.96
C HIS A 317 7.77 17.22 19.49
N GLU A 318 7.64 15.96 19.91
CA GLU A 318 7.76 15.57 21.33
C GLU A 318 9.23 15.26 21.74
N TRP A 319 10.10 14.98 20.79
CA TRP A 319 11.46 14.59 21.06
C TRP A 319 12.52 15.40 20.30
N ASN A 320 12.13 16.18 19.29
CA ASN A 320 13.04 16.95 18.46
C ASN A 320 12.47 18.36 18.16
N THR A 321 13.30 19.38 18.37
CA THR A 321 12.95 20.77 18.05
C THR A 321 13.47 21.23 16.69
N GLN A 322 14.30 20.44 16.03
CA GLN A 322 14.78 20.75 14.69
C GLN A 322 13.70 20.45 13.64
N PRO A 323 13.67 21.18 12.52
CA PRO A 323 12.77 20.84 11.42
C PRO A 323 13.04 19.45 10.88
N VAL A 324 12.00 18.82 10.35
CA VAL A 324 12.10 17.53 9.66
C VAL A 324 13.02 17.70 8.45
N PRO A 325 14.05 16.86 8.25
CA PRO A 325 14.94 16.93 7.10
C PRO A 325 14.15 16.70 5.79
N GLY A 326 14.39 17.54 4.76
CA GLY A 326 13.74 17.45 3.47
C GLY A 326 14.34 16.41 2.52
N ASP A 327 15.46 15.80 2.91
CA ASP A 327 16.28 14.87 2.10
C ASP A 327 16.24 13.41 2.59
N MET A 328 15.21 13.06 3.37
CA MET A 328 15.06 11.69 3.89
C MET A 328 14.70 10.65 2.83
N VAL A 329 14.17 11.09 1.69
CA VAL A 329 13.79 10.22 0.59
C VAL A 329 14.86 10.32 -0.50
N GLU A 330 15.59 9.24 -0.72
CA GLU A 330 16.53 9.14 -1.83
C GLU A 330 15.76 8.95 -3.14
N LEU A 331 16.08 9.73 -4.17
CA LEU A 331 15.39 9.73 -5.44
C LEU A 331 16.35 9.45 -6.60
N LYS A 332 15.90 8.58 -7.53
CA LYS A 332 16.53 8.39 -8.84
C LYS A 332 15.47 8.59 -9.92
N TYR A 333 15.67 9.60 -10.76
CA TYR A 333 14.75 9.95 -11.84
C TYR A 333 14.84 8.97 -13.01
N TYR A 334 13.68 8.64 -13.58
CA TYR A 334 13.56 7.86 -14.81
C TYR A 334 12.72 8.63 -15.82
N THR A 335 13.18 8.67 -17.05
CA THR A 335 12.50 9.36 -18.16
C THR A 335 12.33 8.40 -19.31
N VAL A 336 11.39 8.74 -20.21
CA VAL A 336 11.24 8.02 -21.48
C VAL A 336 12.52 8.21 -22.29
N THR A 337 13.35 7.19 -22.33
CA THR A 337 14.48 7.18 -23.28
C THR A 337 13.89 6.99 -24.68
N GLN A 338 14.02 8.02 -25.53
CA GLN A 338 13.63 7.97 -26.94
C GLN A 338 14.42 6.92 -27.71
#